data_751994fa7b665b48b858d76e98ff6888
#
_entry.id   751994fa7b665b48b858d76e98ff6888
#
_cell.length_a   1.000
_cell.length_b   1.000
_cell.length_c   1.000
_cell.angle_alpha   90.00
_cell.angle_beta   90.00
_cell.angle_gamma   90.00
#
_symmetry.space_group_name_H-M   'P 1'
#
loop_
_entity.id
_entity.type
_entity.pdbx_description
1 polymer ?
#
loop_
_entity_poly.entity_id
_entity_poly.type
_entity_poly.pdbx_seq_one_letter_code
_entity_poly.pdbx_strand_id
1 'polypeptide(L)'
;MALEENYHSRDYLYGRLLAVAERIEEDALNITGEKRSTNAARLMQRFADQPAKTWLTLYKALDSYMQRLQVSPTGFLHSRKKELGEILEMFDREDYNNNAPLSGEFLLGYYCQRQKRYAKFTTTDTTPTGEAE
;
A
#
# COMPACT_ATOMS: atom_id res chain seq x y z
N MET A 1 6.13 -12.90 9.57
CA MET A 1 6.93 -11.67 9.66
C MET A 1 6.01 -10.47 9.91
N ALA A 2 6.23 -9.77 11.00
CA ALA A 2 5.34 -8.69 11.40
C ALA A 2 5.75 -7.36 10.77
N LEU A 3 4.76 -6.51 10.56
CA LEU A 3 5.00 -5.15 10.07
C LEU A 3 5.64 -4.32 11.17
N GLU A 4 6.75 -3.65 10.83
CA GLU A 4 7.41 -2.72 11.74
C GLU A 4 6.87 -1.32 11.47
N GLU A 5 5.85 -0.92 12.22
CA GLU A 5 5.14 0.32 11.95
C GLU A 5 5.95 1.57 12.29
N ASN A 6 6.99 1.43 13.11
CA ASN A 6 7.83 2.55 13.50
C ASN A 6 9.16 2.61 12.77
N TYR A 7 9.36 1.74 11.80
CA TYR A 7 10.60 1.71 11.04
C TYR A 7 10.53 2.71 9.89
N HIS A 8 11.43 3.69 9.89
CA HIS A 8 11.37 4.84 8.98
C HIS A 8 12.37 4.77 7.83
N SER A 9 12.95 3.61 7.55
CA SER A 9 13.85 3.46 6.40
C SER A 9 13.10 3.84 5.12
N ARG A 10 13.73 4.66 4.27
CA ARG A 10 13.14 5.07 2.99
C ARG A 10 12.69 3.86 2.19
N ASP A 11 13.55 2.87 2.08
CA ASP A 11 13.27 1.70 1.24
C ASP A 11 12.10 0.90 1.77
N TYR A 12 12.05 0.71 3.08
CA TYR A 12 10.95 0.01 3.73
C TYR A 12 9.63 0.77 3.53
N LEU A 13 9.66 2.08 3.70
CA LEU A 13 8.46 2.90 3.54
C LEU A 13 7.94 2.90 2.10
N TYR A 14 8.84 2.93 1.12
CA TYR A 14 8.42 2.84 -0.28
C TYR A 14 7.77 1.50 -0.58
N GLY A 15 8.26 0.42 0.05
CA GLY A 15 7.61 -0.87 -0.08
C GLY A 15 6.19 -0.86 0.47
N ARG A 16 6.01 -0.23 1.64
CA ARG A 16 4.68 -0.10 2.23
C ARG A 16 3.75 0.73 1.34
N LEU A 17 4.26 1.82 0.75
CA LEU A 17 3.47 2.64 -0.16
C LEU A 17 2.99 1.83 -1.35
N LEU A 18 3.88 1.05 -1.94
CA LEU A 18 3.51 0.23 -3.10
C LEU A 18 2.41 -0.76 -2.76
N ALA A 19 2.50 -1.38 -1.59
CA ALA A 19 1.49 -2.35 -1.17
C ALA A 19 0.13 -1.71 -0.97
N VAL A 20 0.07 -0.51 -0.39
CA VAL A 20 -1.19 0.20 -0.20
C VAL A 20 -1.76 0.62 -1.55
N ALA A 21 -0.92 1.15 -2.44
CA ALA A 21 -1.35 1.53 -3.79
C ALA A 21 -1.93 0.33 -4.54
N GLU A 22 -1.26 -0.82 -4.45
CA GLU A 22 -1.75 -2.03 -5.09
C GLU A 22 -3.12 -2.42 -4.55
N ARG A 23 -3.31 -2.30 -3.24
CA ARG A 23 -4.59 -2.64 -2.62
C ARG A 23 -5.72 -1.71 -3.08
N ILE A 24 -5.41 -0.41 -3.23
CA ILE A 24 -6.39 0.54 -3.76
C ILE A 24 -6.82 0.12 -5.15
N GLU A 25 -5.88 -0.23 -6.01
CA GLU A 25 -6.20 -0.69 -7.36
C GLU A 25 -7.01 -1.98 -7.34
N GLU A 26 -6.63 -2.94 -6.51
CA GLU A 26 -7.34 -4.22 -6.41
C GLU A 26 -8.77 -4.01 -5.95
N ASP A 27 -8.98 -3.18 -4.95
CA ASP A 27 -10.33 -2.90 -4.46
C ASP A 27 -11.19 -2.27 -5.54
N ALA A 28 -10.63 -1.32 -6.29
CA ALA A 28 -11.36 -0.66 -7.38
C ALA A 28 -11.67 -1.62 -8.53
N LEU A 29 -10.71 -2.48 -8.87
CA LEU A 29 -10.91 -3.46 -9.94
C LEU A 29 -11.97 -4.48 -9.55
N ASN A 30 -12.03 -4.86 -8.29
CA ASN A 30 -13.06 -5.76 -7.81
C ASN A 30 -14.47 -5.15 -7.95
N ILE A 31 -14.58 -3.85 -7.67
CA ILE A 31 -15.87 -3.16 -7.80
C ILE A 31 -16.37 -3.19 -9.23
N THR A 32 -15.48 -2.98 -10.21
CA THR A 32 -15.86 -2.95 -11.62
C THR A 32 -15.83 -4.33 -12.29
N GLY A 33 -15.31 -5.35 -11.59
CA GLY A 33 -15.21 -6.69 -12.15
C GLY A 33 -14.10 -6.87 -13.16
N GLU A 34 -13.18 -5.94 -13.26
CA GLU A 34 -12.06 -6.05 -14.19
C GLU A 34 -11.03 -7.06 -13.68
N LYS A 35 -10.51 -7.87 -14.59
CA LYS A 35 -9.55 -8.93 -14.23
C LYS A 35 -8.22 -8.71 -14.92
N ARG A 36 -7.54 -7.65 -14.55
CA ARG A 36 -6.22 -7.35 -15.08
C ARG A 36 -5.24 -7.08 -13.96
N SER A 37 -3.95 -7.09 -14.29
CA SER A 37 -2.91 -6.76 -13.33
C SER A 37 -3.01 -5.31 -12.91
N THR A 38 -2.61 -5.03 -11.67
CA THR A 38 -2.55 -3.66 -11.19
C THR A 38 -1.36 -2.94 -11.81
N ASN A 39 -1.42 -1.61 -11.86
CA ASN A 39 -0.28 -0.81 -12.26
C ASN A 39 0.88 -1.01 -11.29
N ALA A 40 0.58 -1.15 -10.00
CA ALA A 40 1.61 -1.39 -9.00
C ALA A 40 2.41 -2.65 -9.30
N ALA A 41 1.73 -3.73 -9.68
CA ALA A 41 2.41 -4.99 -10.02
C ALA A 41 3.28 -4.83 -11.27
N ARG A 42 2.76 -4.16 -12.29
CA ARG A 42 3.50 -3.99 -13.55
C ARG A 42 4.70 -3.06 -13.38
N LEU A 43 4.61 -2.09 -12.49
CA LEU A 43 5.67 -1.11 -12.31
C LEU A 43 6.64 -1.45 -11.19
N MET A 44 6.50 -2.62 -10.58
CA MET A 44 7.30 -2.97 -9.41
C MET A 44 8.81 -2.86 -9.65
N GLN A 45 9.30 -3.34 -10.77
CA GLN A 45 10.74 -3.26 -11.05
C GLN A 45 11.19 -1.83 -11.28
N ARG A 46 10.42 -1.06 -12.03
CA ARG A 46 10.72 0.35 -12.22
C ARG A 46 10.69 1.11 -10.89
N PHE A 47 9.76 0.72 -10.03
CA PHE A 47 9.64 1.32 -8.70
C PHE A 47 10.90 1.07 -7.88
N ALA A 48 11.43 -0.14 -7.95
CA ALA A 48 12.67 -0.47 -7.24
C ALA A 48 13.86 0.31 -7.79
N ASP A 49 13.91 0.55 -9.10
CA ASP A 49 15.02 1.26 -9.73
C ASP A 49 14.93 2.78 -9.58
N GLN A 50 13.72 3.34 -9.64
CA GLN A 50 13.47 4.78 -9.59
C GLN A 50 12.24 5.07 -8.76
N PRO A 51 12.34 4.91 -7.42
CA PRO A 51 11.16 4.96 -6.57
C PRO A 51 10.42 6.29 -6.56
N ALA A 52 11.13 7.40 -6.44
CA ALA A 52 10.46 8.69 -6.34
C ALA A 52 9.72 9.05 -7.61
N LYS A 53 10.37 8.83 -8.75
CA LYS A 53 9.77 9.14 -10.05
C LYS A 53 8.59 8.21 -10.34
N THR A 54 8.76 6.92 -10.09
CA THR A 54 7.71 5.94 -10.35
C THR A 54 6.52 6.14 -9.41
N TRP A 55 6.80 6.51 -8.17
CA TRP A 55 5.73 6.80 -7.21
C TRP A 55 4.83 7.94 -7.70
N LEU A 56 5.42 9.01 -8.25
CA LEU A 56 4.61 10.11 -8.77
C LEU A 56 3.67 9.64 -9.89
N THR A 57 4.19 8.80 -10.79
CA THR A 57 3.38 8.23 -11.87
C THR A 57 2.24 7.39 -11.31
N LEU A 58 2.56 6.53 -10.36
CA LEU A 58 1.58 5.64 -9.75
C LEU A 58 0.54 6.42 -8.95
N TYR A 59 0.97 7.41 -8.20
CA TYR A 59 0.08 8.21 -7.38
C TYR A 59 -0.95 8.95 -8.22
N LYS A 60 -0.52 9.50 -9.36
CA LYS A 60 -1.46 10.15 -10.28
C LYS A 60 -2.48 9.16 -10.82
N ALA A 61 -2.05 7.95 -11.12
CA ALA A 61 -2.96 6.92 -11.62
C ALA A 61 -3.97 6.48 -10.56
N LEU A 62 -3.62 6.59 -9.27
CA LEU A 62 -4.52 6.18 -8.20
C LEU A 62 -5.77 7.03 -8.11
N ASP A 63 -5.74 8.25 -8.61
CA ASP A 63 -6.88 9.16 -8.48
C ASP A 63 -8.16 8.55 -9.05
N SER A 64 -8.09 7.97 -10.25
CA SER A 64 -9.28 7.39 -10.88
C SER A 64 -9.78 6.17 -10.09
N TYR A 65 -8.88 5.40 -9.52
CA TYR A 65 -9.28 4.25 -8.71
C TYR A 65 -9.92 4.68 -7.40
N MET A 66 -9.40 5.73 -6.78
CA MET A 66 -9.99 6.27 -5.56
C MET A 66 -11.39 6.81 -5.82
N GLN A 67 -11.62 7.40 -7.00
CA GLN A 67 -12.96 7.86 -7.36
C GLN A 67 -13.95 6.70 -7.44
N ARG A 68 -13.53 5.56 -7.95
CA ARG A 68 -14.39 4.36 -7.96
C ARG A 68 -14.73 3.90 -6.54
N LEU A 69 -13.77 3.95 -5.63
CA LEU A 69 -14.02 3.60 -4.23
C LEU A 69 -14.97 4.58 -3.57
N GLN A 70 -14.90 5.84 -3.94
CA GLN A 70 -15.73 6.88 -3.35
C GLN A 70 -17.22 6.64 -3.62
N VAL A 71 -17.56 6.14 -4.80
CA VAL A 71 -18.96 5.93 -5.15
C VAL A 71 -19.51 4.60 -4.71
N SER A 72 -18.66 3.71 -4.19
CA SER A 72 -19.09 2.40 -3.73
C SER A 72 -19.53 2.48 -2.27
N PRO A 73 -20.73 1.98 -1.93
CA PRO A 73 -21.17 1.97 -0.53
C PRO A 73 -20.33 1.06 0.36
N THR A 74 -19.64 0.09 -0.22
CA THR A 74 -18.77 -0.82 0.52
C THR A 74 -17.30 -0.50 0.28
N GLY A 75 -17.00 0.63 -0.35
CA GLY A 75 -15.65 1.02 -0.64
C GLY A 75 -14.87 1.36 0.63
N PHE A 76 -13.58 1.20 0.55
CA PHE A 76 -12.70 1.40 1.68
C PHE A 76 -11.87 2.66 1.54
N LEU A 77 -12.40 3.65 0.83
CA LEU A 77 -11.63 4.85 0.49
C LEU A 77 -11.03 5.53 1.72
N HIS A 78 -11.85 5.73 2.76
CA HIS A 78 -11.36 6.39 3.97
C HIS A 78 -10.21 5.62 4.61
N SER A 79 -10.37 4.32 4.74
CA SER A 79 -9.33 3.46 5.33
C SER A 79 -8.05 3.46 4.50
N ARG A 80 -8.20 3.40 3.18
CA ARG A 80 -7.03 3.39 2.28
C ARG A 80 -6.30 4.72 2.31
N LYS A 81 -7.05 5.83 2.32
CA LYS A 81 -6.43 7.15 2.41
C LYS A 81 -5.70 7.34 3.73
N LYS A 82 -6.27 6.83 4.81
CA LYS A 82 -5.66 6.92 6.12
C LYS A 82 -4.34 6.15 6.15
N GLU A 83 -4.34 4.91 5.65
CA GLU A 83 -3.11 4.12 5.58
C GLU A 83 -2.04 4.84 4.76
N LEU A 84 -2.44 5.33 3.60
CA LEU A 84 -1.50 6.01 2.70
C LEU A 84 -0.90 7.24 3.36
N GLY A 85 -1.75 8.05 3.99
CA GLY A 85 -1.31 9.26 4.66
C GLY A 85 -0.36 8.98 5.81
N GLU A 86 -0.64 7.95 6.60
CA GLU A 86 0.22 7.58 7.71
C GLU A 86 1.63 7.20 7.25
N ILE A 87 1.71 6.46 6.16
CA ILE A 87 3.01 6.09 5.62
C ILE A 87 3.74 7.30 5.05
N LEU A 88 3.03 8.15 4.30
CA LEU A 88 3.62 9.35 3.72
C LEU A 88 4.19 10.28 4.79
N GLU A 89 3.52 10.38 5.92
CA GLU A 89 3.97 11.24 7.02
C GLU A 89 5.26 10.73 7.68
N MET A 90 5.58 9.47 7.50
CA MET A 90 6.78 8.89 8.09
C MET A 90 8.05 9.20 7.30
N PHE A 91 7.91 9.66 6.06
CA PHE A 91 9.07 9.99 5.23
C PHE A 91 9.72 11.30 5.65
N ASP A 92 11.06 11.33 5.69
CA ASP A 92 11.77 12.60 5.66
C ASP A 92 11.64 13.17 4.25
N ARG A 93 11.65 14.49 4.14
CA ARG A 93 11.54 15.14 2.84
C ARG A 93 12.63 14.67 1.88
N GLU A 94 13.86 14.55 2.37
CA GLU A 94 14.97 14.12 1.51
C GLU A 94 14.77 12.69 1.03
N ASP A 95 14.31 11.80 1.92
CA ASP A 95 14.07 10.41 1.56
C ASP A 95 12.95 10.29 0.54
N TYR A 96 11.91 11.07 0.70
CA TYR A 96 10.76 11.02 -0.21
C TYR A 96 11.15 11.45 -1.63
N ASN A 97 12.09 12.36 -1.74
CA ASN A 97 12.53 12.87 -3.04
C ASN A 97 13.76 12.14 -3.60
N ASN A 98 14.29 11.19 -2.85
CA ASN A 98 15.48 10.44 -3.25
C ASN A 98 15.11 9.33 -4.22
N ASN A 99 15.56 9.47 -5.47
CA ASN A 99 15.23 8.54 -6.55
C ASN A 99 16.26 7.42 -6.73
N ALA A 100 17.18 7.24 -5.79
CA ALA A 100 18.18 6.19 -5.87
C ALA A 100 17.50 4.81 -5.76
N PRO A 101 18.06 3.77 -6.40
CA PRO A 101 17.47 2.44 -6.35
C PRO A 101 17.24 1.95 -4.92
N LEU A 102 16.18 1.17 -4.75
CA LEU A 102 15.83 0.63 -3.45
C LEU A 102 16.59 -0.65 -3.16
N SER A 103 16.86 -0.90 -1.87
CA SER A 103 17.51 -2.13 -1.43
C SER A 103 16.46 -3.22 -1.15
N GLY A 104 16.92 -4.37 -0.64
CA GLY A 104 16.01 -5.46 -0.29
C GLY A 104 14.97 -5.10 0.76
N GLU A 105 15.20 -4.06 1.56
CA GLU A 105 14.21 -3.62 2.55
C GLU A 105 12.90 -3.21 1.93
N PHE A 106 12.93 -2.78 0.68
CA PHE A 106 11.73 -2.48 -0.09
C PHE A 106 10.76 -3.67 -0.10
N LEU A 107 11.28 -4.86 -0.40
CA LEU A 107 10.45 -6.06 -0.43
C LEU A 107 9.92 -6.40 0.95
N LEU A 108 10.70 -6.18 2.00
CA LEU A 108 10.23 -6.41 3.37
C LEU A 108 9.05 -5.51 3.67
N GLY A 109 9.16 -4.23 3.36
CA GLY A 109 8.06 -3.29 3.58
C GLY A 109 6.82 -3.68 2.79
N TYR A 110 7.02 -4.06 1.54
CA TYR A 110 5.93 -4.46 0.67
C TYR A 110 5.17 -5.68 1.22
N TYR A 111 5.89 -6.75 1.53
CA TYR A 111 5.24 -7.97 2.00
C TYR A 111 4.66 -7.84 3.40
N CYS A 112 5.33 -7.12 4.30
CA CYS A 112 4.80 -6.91 5.64
C CYS A 112 3.51 -6.10 5.61
N GLN A 113 3.44 -5.06 4.76
CA GLN A 113 2.23 -4.27 4.63
C GLN A 113 1.10 -5.10 4.03
N ARG A 114 1.40 -5.96 3.07
CA ARG A 114 0.39 -6.86 2.52
C ARG A 114 -0.14 -7.83 3.56
N GLN A 115 0.74 -8.38 4.39
CA GLN A 115 0.33 -9.32 5.42
C GLN A 115 -0.55 -8.66 6.48
N LYS A 116 -0.41 -7.36 6.68
CA LYS A 116 -1.20 -6.65 7.67
C LYS A 116 -2.70 -6.83 7.43
N ARG A 117 -3.13 -6.86 6.17
CA ARG A 117 -4.55 -7.02 5.85
C ARG A 117 -5.07 -8.40 6.29
N TYR A 118 -4.25 -9.42 6.15
CA TYR A 118 -4.65 -10.78 6.53
C TYR A 118 -4.59 -10.97 8.04
N ALA A 119 -3.55 -10.47 8.68
CA ALA A 119 -3.41 -10.56 10.14
C ALA A 119 -4.57 -9.87 10.85
N LYS A 120 -4.96 -8.69 10.36
CA LYS A 120 -6.08 -7.96 10.93
C LYS A 120 -7.38 -8.73 10.79
N PHE A 121 -7.60 -9.33 9.63
CA PHE A 121 -8.79 -10.13 9.39
C PHE A 121 -8.82 -11.35 10.31
N THR A 122 -7.70 -12.04 10.43
CA THR A 122 -7.59 -13.22 11.28
C THR A 122 -7.86 -12.87 12.74
N THR A 123 -7.33 -11.78 13.21
CA THR A 123 -7.54 -11.33 14.59
C THR A 123 -9.02 -11.08 14.87
N THR A 124 -9.69 -10.43 13.94
CA THR A 124 -11.12 -10.16 14.07
C THR A 124 -11.91 -11.46 14.12
N ASP A 125 -11.53 -12.42 13.29
CA ASP A 125 -12.21 -13.68 13.20
C ASP A 125 -12.07 -14.53 14.46
N THR A 126 -10.92 -14.48 15.12
CA THR A 126 -10.63 -15.34 16.27
C THR A 126 -11.15 -14.81 17.59
N THR A 127 -11.53 -13.61 17.67
CA THR A 127 -11.95 -13.03 18.94
C THR A 127 -13.27 -13.61 19.39
N PRO A 128 -13.30 -14.10 19.97
CA PRO A 128 -14.19 -14.02 20.47
C PRO A 128 -14.45 -14.01 21.15
N THR A 129 -14.14 -14.30 21.17
CA THR A 129 -14.38 -14.18 21.85
C THR A 129 -14.38 -14.10 22.33
N GLY A 130 -13.90 -14.36 22.19
CA GLY A 130 -13.67 -14.05 22.66
C GLY A 130 -13.26 -14.13 22.70
N GLU A 131 -12.85 -14.20 22.69
CA GLU A 131 -12.45 -13.97 22.66
C GLU A 131 -12.16 -13.55 22.37
N ALA A 132 -12.06 -13.91 22.48
CA ALA A 132 -11.76 -13.44 22.18
C ALA A 132 -11.52 -13.03 21.97
N GLU A 133 -11.19 -13.22 22.10
CA GLU A 133 -10.96 -12.76 21.92
C GLU A 133 -11.03 -12.42 21.87
#